data_1558fc9c228ced09af086d3d74c18837
#
_entry.id   1558fc9c228ced09af086d3d74c18837
#
_cell.length_a   1.000
_cell.length_b   1.000
_cell.length_c   1.000
_cell.angle_alpha   90.00
_cell.angle_beta   90.00
_cell.angle_gamma   90.00
#
_symmetry.space_group_name_H-M   'P 1'
#
loop_
_entity.id
_entity.type
_entity.pdbx_description
1 polymer ?
#
loop_
_entity_poly.entity_id
_entity_poly.type
_entity_poly.pdbx_seq_one_letter_code
_entity_poly.pdbx_strand_id
1 'polypeptide(L)'
;MKTLLLSILLVSTLFAISAKEYAPALNALMDINKAYSKAESEKKQMILLLVVKDGCHWCEKMVEQTLQDKAVKNALSDTVIVLADAGSELAKTFKAEQTPSMFFIEVKTKKSVYSQVGYEKPGAFLITIISAVDNLE
;
A
#
# COMPACT_ATOMS: atom_id res chain seq x y z
N MET A 1 44.44 3.74 39.74
CA MET A 1 43.80 2.92 38.69
C MET A 1 42.45 3.57 38.37
N LYS A 2 42.35 4.24 37.24
CA LYS A 2 41.09 4.86 36.81
C LYS A 2 40.39 3.86 35.87
N THR A 3 39.34 3.23 36.35
CA THR A 3 38.46 2.38 35.55
C THR A 3 37.57 3.28 34.66
N LEU A 4 37.86 3.29 33.38
CA LEU A 4 37.04 3.94 32.35
C LEU A 4 35.82 3.04 32.08
N LEU A 5 34.66 3.40 32.64
CA LEU A 5 33.39 2.78 32.29
C LEU A 5 32.95 3.28 30.91
N LEU A 6 33.19 2.45 29.92
CA LEU A 6 32.69 2.70 28.55
C LEU A 6 31.20 2.38 28.54
N SER A 7 30.37 3.40 28.69
CA SER A 7 28.91 3.29 28.49
C SER A 7 28.62 3.11 27.00
N ILE A 8 28.36 1.87 26.61
CA ILE A 8 27.85 1.57 25.28
C ILE A 8 26.41 2.06 25.24
N LEU A 9 26.19 3.21 24.61
CA LEU A 9 24.85 3.67 24.23
C LEU A 9 24.35 2.73 23.12
N LEU A 10 23.44 1.81 23.48
CA LEU A 10 22.68 1.04 22.52
C LEU A 10 21.70 2.01 21.83
N VAL A 11 22.10 2.57 20.71
CA VAL A 11 21.18 3.32 19.84
C VAL A 11 20.27 2.28 19.20
N SER A 12 19.10 2.07 19.78
CA SER A 12 18.02 1.34 19.15
C SER A 12 17.55 2.19 17.97
N THR A 13 18.05 1.89 16.78
CA THR A 13 17.48 2.41 15.55
C THR A 13 16.10 1.79 15.38
N LEU A 14 15.08 2.51 15.78
CA LEU A 14 13.70 2.23 15.41
C LEU A 14 13.66 2.34 13.88
N PHE A 15 13.67 1.20 13.20
CA PHE A 15 13.43 1.16 11.77
C PHE A 15 11.97 1.57 11.54
N ALA A 16 11.80 2.79 11.10
CA ALA A 16 10.54 3.30 10.62
C ALA A 16 10.21 2.61 9.29
N ILE A 17 9.18 1.75 9.27
CA ILE A 17 8.76 1.05 8.05
C ILE A 17 7.88 2.00 7.24
N SER A 18 8.38 2.45 6.11
CA SER A 18 7.72 3.36 5.17
C SER A 18 7.20 2.64 3.93
N ALA A 19 6.42 3.33 3.10
CA ALA A 19 5.97 2.82 1.80
C ALA A 19 7.13 2.27 0.96
N LYS A 20 8.30 2.92 1.01
CA LYS A 20 9.51 2.51 0.30
C LYS A 20 9.99 1.10 0.70
N GLU A 21 9.84 0.72 1.95
CA GLU A 21 10.27 -0.60 2.44
C GLU A 21 9.29 -1.70 2.06
N TYR A 22 8.00 -1.40 1.98
CA TYR A 22 6.98 -2.35 1.55
C TYR A 22 6.92 -2.55 0.03
N ALA A 23 7.33 -1.56 -0.75
CA ALA A 23 7.17 -1.58 -2.20
C ALA A 23 7.79 -2.82 -2.90
N PRO A 24 9.01 -3.28 -2.57
CA PRO A 24 9.58 -4.47 -3.19
C PRO A 24 8.77 -5.74 -2.95
N ALA A 25 8.26 -5.94 -1.74
CA ALA A 25 7.48 -7.13 -1.37
C ALA A 25 6.17 -7.25 -2.16
N LEU A 26 5.61 -6.13 -2.60
CA LEU A 26 4.37 -6.05 -3.36
C LEU A 26 4.59 -5.81 -4.85
N ASN A 27 5.84 -5.73 -5.31
CA ASN A 27 6.16 -5.26 -6.67
C ASN A 27 5.44 -3.96 -7.01
N ALA A 28 5.36 -3.07 -6.02
CA ALA A 28 4.60 -1.83 -6.10
C ALA A 28 5.46 -0.66 -6.58
N LEU A 29 4.82 0.29 -7.22
CA LEU A 29 5.39 1.59 -7.58
C LEU A 29 5.09 2.62 -6.47
N MET A 30 5.86 3.71 -6.46
CA MET A 30 5.62 4.85 -5.55
C MET A 30 5.25 6.13 -6.31
N ASP A 31 5.16 6.03 -7.63
CA ASP A 31 4.82 7.13 -8.52
C ASP A 31 3.55 6.78 -9.29
N ILE A 32 2.50 7.55 -9.06
CA ILE A 32 1.19 7.30 -9.67
C ILE A 32 1.20 7.49 -11.20
N ASN A 33 2.02 8.40 -11.71
CA ASN A 33 2.10 8.63 -13.16
C ASN A 33 2.78 7.44 -13.85
N LYS A 34 3.83 6.89 -13.23
CA LYS A 34 4.45 5.65 -13.70
C LYS A 34 3.48 4.48 -13.63
N ALA A 35 2.63 4.43 -12.62
CA ALA A 35 1.60 3.41 -12.50
C ALA A 35 0.55 3.49 -13.61
N TYR A 36 0.09 4.67 -13.95
CA TYR A 36 -0.81 4.86 -15.11
C TYR A 36 -0.15 4.41 -16.40
N SER A 37 1.08 4.85 -16.68
CA SER A 37 1.82 4.44 -17.88
C SER A 37 2.01 2.92 -17.94
N LYS A 38 2.33 2.29 -16.82
CA LYS A 38 2.46 0.83 -16.73
C LYS A 38 1.12 0.14 -16.98
N ALA A 39 0.05 0.59 -16.32
CA ALA A 39 -1.28 0.02 -16.49
C ALA A 39 -1.77 0.11 -17.95
N GLU A 40 -1.59 1.26 -18.59
CA GLU A 40 -1.93 1.47 -20.01
C GLU A 40 -1.13 0.55 -20.92
N SER A 41 0.20 0.44 -20.73
CA SER A 41 1.06 -0.43 -21.53
C SER A 41 0.73 -1.91 -21.37
N GLU A 42 0.32 -2.34 -20.18
CA GLU A 42 -0.05 -3.71 -19.87
C GLU A 42 -1.56 -3.99 -20.04
N LYS A 43 -2.33 -2.99 -20.50
CA LYS A 43 -3.80 -3.06 -20.68
C LYS A 43 -4.55 -3.42 -19.41
N LYS A 44 -4.04 -2.98 -18.27
CA LYS A 44 -4.69 -3.14 -16.96
C LYS A 44 -5.68 -1.99 -16.73
N GLN A 45 -6.81 -2.30 -16.14
CA GLN A 45 -7.89 -1.34 -15.94
C GLN A 45 -7.87 -0.66 -14.58
N MET A 46 -7.11 -1.21 -13.62
CA MET A 46 -7.17 -0.78 -12.23
C MET A 46 -5.78 -0.57 -11.61
N ILE A 47 -5.71 0.43 -10.75
CA ILE A 47 -4.59 0.67 -9.84
C ILE A 47 -5.11 0.54 -8.41
N LEU A 48 -4.38 -0.19 -7.56
CA LEU A 48 -4.58 -0.20 -6.12
C LEU A 48 -3.56 0.74 -5.47
N LEU A 49 -4.03 1.87 -4.95
CA LEU A 49 -3.24 2.75 -4.11
C LEU A 49 -3.41 2.35 -2.66
N LEU A 50 -2.32 1.98 -2.00
CA LEU A 50 -2.25 1.70 -0.57
C LEU A 50 -1.48 2.81 0.13
N VAL A 51 -2.14 3.50 1.06
CA VAL A 51 -1.51 4.52 1.90
C VAL A 51 -1.17 3.92 3.25
N VAL A 52 0.10 4.03 3.62
CA VAL A 52 0.69 3.48 4.85
C VAL A 52 1.42 4.55 5.65
N LYS A 53 1.79 4.27 6.88
CA LYS A 53 2.67 5.12 7.68
C LYS A 53 3.60 4.29 8.55
N ASP A 54 4.65 4.92 9.07
CA ASP A 54 5.54 4.33 10.06
C ASP A 54 4.80 3.92 11.33
N GLY A 55 5.23 2.82 11.93
CA GLY A 55 4.69 2.32 13.19
C GLY A 55 3.22 1.89 13.10
N CYS A 56 2.70 1.67 11.91
CA CYS A 56 1.33 1.24 11.67
C CYS A 56 1.25 -0.30 11.65
N HIS A 57 0.90 -0.89 12.77
CA HIS A 57 0.73 -2.35 12.89
C HIS A 57 -0.27 -2.94 11.88
N TRP A 58 -1.37 -2.25 11.63
CA TRP A 58 -2.38 -2.71 10.67
C TRP A 58 -1.93 -2.58 9.22
N CYS A 59 -1.04 -1.62 8.91
CA CYS A 59 -0.39 -1.52 7.61
C CYS A 59 0.53 -2.73 7.37
N GLU A 60 1.34 -3.07 8.36
CA GLU A 60 2.21 -4.24 8.33
C GLU A 60 1.39 -5.52 8.08
N LYS A 61 0.32 -5.74 8.85
CA LYS A 61 -0.58 -6.88 8.66
C LYS A 61 -1.23 -6.89 7.28
N MET A 62 -1.65 -5.74 6.76
CA MET A 62 -2.23 -5.65 5.43
C MET A 62 -1.23 -6.08 4.35
N VAL A 63 0.00 -5.59 4.44
CA VAL A 63 1.08 -5.92 3.49
C VAL A 63 1.52 -7.38 3.60
N GLU A 64 1.79 -7.86 4.82
CA GLU A 64 2.44 -9.16 5.03
C GLU A 64 1.48 -10.34 5.02
N GLN A 65 0.24 -10.14 5.43
CA GLN A 65 -0.75 -11.22 5.52
C GLN A 65 -1.74 -11.17 4.35
N THR A 66 -2.41 -10.05 4.15
CA THR A 66 -3.48 -9.95 3.15
C THR A 66 -2.95 -9.86 1.73
N LEU A 67 -2.04 -8.91 1.47
CA LEU A 67 -1.51 -8.71 0.12
C LEU A 67 -0.48 -9.78 -0.30
N GLN A 68 0.00 -10.59 0.63
CA GLN A 68 0.82 -11.78 0.32
C GLN A 68 0.00 -13.06 0.17
N ASP A 69 -1.28 -13.05 0.51
CA ASP A 69 -2.15 -14.19 0.30
C ASP A 69 -2.26 -14.56 -1.19
N LYS A 70 -2.19 -15.86 -1.49
CA LYS A 70 -2.17 -16.35 -2.87
C LYS A 70 -3.44 -16.00 -3.66
N ALA A 71 -4.60 -16.11 -3.02
CA ALA A 71 -5.87 -15.80 -3.68
C ALA A 71 -6.01 -14.29 -3.93
N VAL A 72 -5.57 -13.45 -2.98
CA VAL A 72 -5.53 -12.00 -3.13
C VAL A 72 -4.57 -11.59 -4.25
N LYS A 73 -3.36 -12.16 -4.31
CA LYS A 73 -2.41 -11.91 -5.40
C LYS A 73 -3.00 -12.28 -6.77
N ASN A 74 -3.68 -13.40 -6.86
CA ASN A 74 -4.33 -13.81 -8.10
C ASN A 74 -5.46 -12.84 -8.49
N ALA A 75 -6.27 -12.41 -7.53
CA ALA A 75 -7.34 -11.44 -7.77
C ALA A 75 -6.81 -10.06 -8.21
N LEU A 76 -5.61 -9.68 -7.77
CA LEU A 76 -4.94 -8.43 -8.14
C LEU A 76 -4.01 -8.56 -9.36
N SER A 77 -4.02 -9.68 -10.08
CA SER A 77 -3.11 -9.91 -11.23
C SER A 77 -3.22 -8.85 -12.33
N ASP A 78 -4.42 -8.32 -12.54
CA ASP A 78 -4.71 -7.25 -13.50
C ASP A 78 -4.70 -5.84 -12.89
N THR A 79 -4.08 -5.70 -11.73
CA THR A 79 -3.98 -4.43 -10.99
C THR A 79 -2.53 -4.01 -10.84
N VAL A 80 -2.25 -2.73 -11.03
CA VAL A 80 -0.94 -2.13 -10.67
C VAL A 80 -1.03 -1.63 -9.23
N ILE A 81 -0.08 -1.99 -8.39
CA ILE A 81 -0.04 -1.56 -6.99
C ILE A 81 0.84 -0.34 -6.84
N VAL A 82 0.33 0.67 -6.15
CA VAL A 82 1.04 1.89 -5.77
C VAL A 82 1.03 2.02 -4.25
N LEU A 83 2.17 2.35 -3.67
CA LEU A 83 2.30 2.69 -2.27
C LEU A 83 2.58 4.17 -2.09
N ALA A 84 1.98 4.77 -1.09
CA ALA A 84 2.25 6.14 -0.67
C ALA A 84 2.32 6.24 0.85
N ASP A 85 3.17 7.13 1.33
CA ASP A 85 3.21 7.47 2.75
C ASP A 85 2.06 8.42 3.11
N ALA A 86 1.50 8.25 4.31
CA ALA A 86 0.55 9.19 4.88
C ALA A 86 1.16 10.59 4.92
N GLY A 87 0.36 11.59 4.56
CA GLY A 87 0.82 12.97 4.47
C GLY A 87 1.55 13.35 3.17
N SER A 88 1.84 12.39 2.27
CA SER A 88 2.33 12.69 0.93
C SER A 88 1.29 13.43 0.10
N GLU A 89 1.71 14.13 -0.95
CA GLU A 89 0.78 14.82 -1.86
C GLU A 89 -0.24 13.85 -2.49
N LEU A 90 0.19 12.63 -2.81
CA LEU A 90 -0.71 11.61 -3.34
C LEU A 90 -1.77 11.20 -2.30
N ALA A 91 -1.36 10.95 -1.05
CA ALA A 91 -2.29 10.63 0.03
C ALA A 91 -3.30 11.77 0.28
N LYS A 92 -2.86 13.02 0.23
CA LYS A 92 -3.75 14.19 0.35
C LYS A 92 -4.73 14.31 -0.80
N THR A 93 -4.30 14.02 -2.03
CA THR A 93 -5.17 14.01 -3.23
C THR A 93 -6.35 13.07 -3.05
N PHE A 94 -6.12 11.91 -2.46
CA PHE A 94 -7.17 10.92 -2.16
C PHE A 94 -7.82 11.09 -0.80
N LYS A 95 -7.46 12.14 -0.04
CA LYS A 95 -7.98 12.42 1.32
C LYS A 95 -7.81 11.23 2.27
N ALA A 96 -6.65 10.58 2.20
CA ALA A 96 -6.29 9.46 3.08
C ALA A 96 -5.91 9.98 4.47
N GLU A 97 -6.87 10.03 5.38
CA GLU A 97 -6.70 10.53 6.75
C GLU A 97 -6.28 9.42 7.74
N GLN A 98 -6.56 8.16 7.40
CA GLN A 98 -6.26 6.99 8.23
C GLN A 98 -5.42 5.98 7.46
N THR A 99 -4.72 5.10 8.19
CA THR A 99 -3.89 4.05 7.60
C THR A 99 -4.15 2.68 8.23
N PRO A 100 -4.11 1.60 7.45
CA PRO A 100 -3.98 1.61 5.99
C PRO A 100 -5.24 2.14 5.31
N SER A 101 -5.09 2.87 4.21
CA SER A 101 -6.20 3.23 3.32
C SER A 101 -5.93 2.70 1.92
N MET A 102 -6.93 2.11 1.30
CA MET A 102 -6.85 1.52 -0.02
C MET A 102 -7.83 2.22 -0.95
N PHE A 103 -7.35 2.60 -2.12
CA PHE A 103 -8.15 3.23 -3.16
C PHE A 103 -8.00 2.43 -4.44
N PHE A 104 -9.10 1.95 -4.98
CA PHE A 104 -9.15 1.28 -6.27
C PHE A 104 -9.45 2.33 -7.33
N ILE A 105 -8.47 2.60 -8.16
CA ILE A 105 -8.50 3.69 -9.14
C ILE A 105 -8.68 3.09 -10.53
N GLU A 106 -9.73 3.52 -11.23
CA GLU A 106 -9.90 3.18 -12.63
C GLU A 106 -8.88 3.93 -13.49
N VAL A 107 -8.17 3.22 -14.34
CA VAL A 107 -7.09 3.80 -15.18
C VAL A 107 -7.65 4.80 -16.19
N LYS A 108 -8.79 4.47 -16.81
CA LYS A 108 -9.44 5.29 -17.86
C LYS A 108 -9.88 6.67 -17.34
N THR A 109 -10.53 6.71 -16.19
CA THR A 109 -11.11 7.93 -15.61
C THR A 109 -10.18 8.62 -14.62
N LYS A 110 -9.16 7.89 -14.12
CA LYS A 110 -8.26 8.31 -13.05
C LYS A 110 -8.97 8.64 -11.72
N LYS A 111 -10.17 8.08 -11.54
CA LYS A 111 -10.97 8.27 -10.32
C LYS A 111 -10.97 7.00 -9.47
N SER A 112 -11.06 7.18 -8.16
CA SER A 112 -11.31 6.07 -7.25
C SER A 112 -12.75 5.58 -7.42
N VAL A 113 -12.90 4.31 -7.78
CA VAL A 113 -14.20 3.64 -7.94
C VAL A 113 -14.63 2.93 -6.66
N TYR A 114 -13.67 2.64 -5.80
CA TYR A 114 -13.92 2.04 -4.48
C TYR A 114 -12.80 2.42 -3.50
N SER A 115 -13.12 2.52 -2.24
CA SER A 115 -12.12 2.74 -1.19
C SER A 115 -12.45 1.96 0.07
N GLN A 116 -11.41 1.55 0.77
CA GLN A 116 -11.48 0.82 2.03
C GLN A 116 -10.48 1.41 3.03
N VAL A 117 -10.90 1.58 4.25
CA VAL A 117 -10.04 2.05 5.34
C VAL A 117 -9.90 0.95 6.38
N GLY A 118 -8.67 0.76 6.86
CA GLY A 118 -8.35 -0.23 7.86
C GLY A 118 -7.94 -1.58 7.28
N TYR A 119 -7.50 -2.45 8.18
CA TYR A 119 -7.05 -3.79 7.86
C TYR A 119 -8.23 -4.70 7.50
N GLU A 120 -8.08 -5.47 6.46
CA GLU A 120 -8.97 -6.57 6.12
C GLU A 120 -8.20 -7.89 6.02
N LYS A 121 -8.81 -8.96 6.52
CA LYS A 121 -8.30 -10.33 6.30
C LYS A 121 -8.44 -10.72 4.83
N PRO A 122 -7.65 -11.67 4.32
CA PRO A 122 -7.68 -12.05 2.91
C PRO A 122 -9.07 -12.31 2.33
N GLY A 123 -9.91 -13.06 3.03
CA GLY A 123 -11.27 -13.37 2.55
C GLY A 123 -12.18 -12.14 2.43
N ALA A 124 -12.11 -11.21 3.38
CA ALA A 124 -12.86 -9.95 3.31
C ALA A 124 -12.33 -9.07 2.19
N PHE A 125 -11.00 -9.00 2.03
CA PHE A 125 -10.38 -8.19 0.99
C PHE A 125 -10.68 -8.69 -0.43
N LEU A 126 -10.88 -10.00 -0.62
CA LEU A 126 -11.35 -10.54 -1.90
C LEU A 126 -12.74 -9.98 -2.27
N ILE A 127 -13.63 -9.81 -1.30
CA ILE A 127 -14.96 -9.20 -1.52
C ILE A 127 -14.79 -7.72 -1.88
N THR A 128 -13.88 -7.02 -1.21
CA THR A 128 -13.53 -5.63 -1.53
C THR A 128 -13.00 -5.48 -2.96
N ILE A 129 -12.12 -6.39 -3.42
CA ILE A 129 -11.62 -6.40 -4.80
C ILE A 129 -12.77 -6.62 -5.80
N ILE A 130 -13.65 -7.58 -5.54
CA ILE A 130 -14.82 -7.83 -6.40
C ILE A 130 -15.68 -6.57 -6.49
N SER A 131 -15.98 -5.94 -5.36
CA SER A 131 -16.77 -4.70 -5.34
C SER A 131 -16.10 -3.58 -6.14
N ALA A 132 -14.77 -3.48 -6.09
CA ALA A 132 -14.05 -2.50 -6.88
C ALA A 132 -14.14 -2.78 -8.39
N VAL A 133 -14.00 -4.06 -8.78
CA VAL A 133 -14.12 -4.47 -10.19
C VAL A 133 -15.53 -4.23 -10.73
N ASP A 134 -16.56 -4.51 -9.94
CA ASP A 134 -17.97 -4.30 -10.33
C ASP A 134 -18.32 -2.80 -10.53
N ASN A 135 -17.50 -1.89 -10.01
CA ASN A 135 -17.66 -0.44 -10.18
C ASN A 135 -16.83 0.15 -11.34
N LEU A 136 -16.07 -0.66 -12.10
CA LEU A 136 -15.39 -0.19 -13.30
C LEU A 136 -16.41 0.08 -14.43
N GLU A 137 -16.18 1.18 -15.20
CA GLU A 137 -17.03 1.58 -16.35
C GLU A 137 -16.52 1.03 -17.70
#